data_7eca3459b6baad6322fb690eb4c0e291
#
_entry.id   7eca3459b6baad6322fb690eb4c0e291
#
_cell.length_a   1.000
_cell.length_b   1.000
_cell.length_c   1.000
_cell.angle_alpha   90.00
_cell.angle_beta   90.00
_cell.angle_gamma   90.00
#
_symmetry.space_group_name_H-M   'P 1'
#
loop_
_entity.id
_entity.type
_entity.pdbx_description
1 polymer ?
#
loop_
_entity_poly.entity_id
_entity_poly.type
_entity_poly.pdbx_seq_one_letter_code
_entity_poly.pdbx_strand_id
1 'polypeptide(L)'
;KHYVRGQYEGYLQVPGVAAKSTTETYCAMRLQIDNWRWHGVPFFIRAGKSLPERVTEVRVVFHRPPPLPLTASRNEHPRSNEMVIRIDPSPGASLQLVAKAAKSHNYRNIHLDMDFADEGGEGPTPYEELLSAAMAGDKDNFADQSAVEETWRIVQPLLDDPPPVIPYAEGTWGPAEADALTRGYGGWHLPWLD
;
A
#
# COMPACT_ATOMS: atom_id res chain seq x y z
N LYS A 1 -3.40 17.29 7.80
CA LYS A 1 -4.40 16.30 8.24
C LYS A 1 -4.45 15.06 7.34
N HIS A 2 -3.61 14.99 6.31
CA HIS A 2 -3.51 13.87 5.38
C HIS A 2 -2.15 13.15 5.44
N TYR A 3 -1.35 13.46 6.46
CA TYR A 3 -0.04 12.91 6.70
C TYR A 3 0.19 12.67 8.18
N VAL A 4 0.71 11.49 8.53
CA VAL A 4 1.10 11.09 9.88
C VAL A 4 2.53 10.60 9.83
N ARG A 5 3.37 11.08 10.74
CA ARG A 5 4.75 10.64 10.95
C ARG A 5 4.85 9.87 12.24
N GLY A 6 5.64 8.82 12.23
CA GLY A 6 5.91 8.04 13.44
C GLY A 6 7.40 7.76 13.63
N GLN A 7 7.77 7.44 14.86
CA GLN A 7 9.09 6.96 15.19
C GLN A 7 8.94 5.78 16.16
N TYR A 8 9.54 4.63 15.83
CA TYR A 8 9.41 3.48 16.71
C TYR A 8 10.17 3.70 18.03
N GLU A 9 9.62 3.15 19.09
CA GLU A 9 10.26 3.17 20.39
C GLU A 9 11.62 2.44 20.32
N GLY A 10 12.68 3.11 20.77
CA GLY A 10 14.04 2.58 20.64
C GLY A 10 14.88 3.21 19.51
N TYR A 11 14.29 3.92 18.56
CA TYR A 11 15.03 4.53 17.46
C TYR A 11 16.15 5.47 17.92
N LEU A 12 15.91 6.27 18.95
CA LEU A 12 16.90 7.23 19.48
C LEU A 12 18.10 6.54 20.17
N GLN A 13 18.01 5.26 20.46
CA GLN A 13 19.09 4.43 21.00
C GLN A 13 19.95 3.78 19.91
N VAL A 14 19.55 3.87 18.64
CA VAL A 14 20.32 3.31 17.53
C VAL A 14 21.64 4.09 17.37
N PRO A 15 22.79 3.40 17.26
CA PRO A 15 24.07 4.06 17.06
C PRO A 15 24.08 4.98 15.84
N GLY A 16 24.55 6.20 16.02
CA GLY A 16 24.61 7.23 14.98
C GLY A 16 23.34 8.11 14.88
N VAL A 17 22.28 7.81 15.62
CA VAL A 17 21.09 8.66 15.69
C VAL A 17 21.30 9.76 16.72
N ALA A 18 21.01 11.01 16.35
CA ALA A 18 21.07 12.14 17.28
C ALA A 18 20.01 12.00 18.38
N ALA A 19 20.36 12.29 19.64
CA ALA A 19 19.50 12.06 20.80
C ALA A 19 18.14 12.78 20.76
N LYS A 20 17.99 13.81 19.92
CA LYS A 20 16.75 14.58 19.71
C LYS A 20 16.28 14.51 18.26
N SER A 21 16.64 13.46 17.54
CA SER A 21 16.22 13.28 16.16
C SER A 21 14.70 13.20 16.06
N THR A 22 14.15 13.98 15.15
CA THR A 22 12.73 13.92 14.76
C THR A 22 12.53 13.24 13.41
N THR A 23 13.54 12.50 12.93
CA THR A 23 13.44 11.74 11.68
C THR A 23 12.38 10.66 11.83
N GLU A 24 11.46 10.65 10.93
CA GLU A 24 10.42 9.62 10.89
C GLU A 24 10.98 8.26 10.48
N THR A 25 10.52 7.23 11.16
CA THR A 25 10.71 5.82 10.79
C THR A 25 9.42 5.18 10.29
N TYR A 26 8.36 5.97 10.24
CA TYR A 26 7.04 5.61 9.75
C TYR A 26 6.38 6.81 9.10
N CYS A 27 5.73 6.57 8.00
CA CYS A 27 4.84 7.54 7.38
C CYS A 27 3.54 6.87 6.93
N ALA A 28 2.45 7.60 7.10
CA ALA A 28 1.18 7.29 6.46
C ALA A 28 0.59 8.56 5.86
N MET A 29 0.09 8.44 4.63
CA MET A 29 -0.45 9.58 3.93
C MET A 29 -1.63 9.21 3.04
N ARG A 30 -2.50 10.19 2.84
CA ARG A 30 -3.56 10.13 1.85
C ARG A 30 -3.24 11.12 0.74
N LEU A 31 -3.21 10.62 -0.48
CA LEU A 31 -2.96 11.38 -1.71
C LEU A 31 -4.18 11.37 -2.61
N GLN A 32 -4.22 12.32 -3.53
CA GLN A 32 -5.17 12.39 -4.63
C GLN A 32 -4.40 12.69 -5.91
N ILE A 33 -4.83 12.09 -7.02
CA ILE A 33 -4.28 12.34 -8.34
C ILE A 33 -5.38 13.01 -9.15
N ASP A 34 -5.21 14.29 -9.43
CA ASP A 34 -6.22 15.10 -10.10
C ASP A 34 -6.06 15.01 -11.63
N ASN A 35 -6.45 13.86 -12.17
CA ASN A 35 -6.56 13.64 -13.61
C ASN A 35 -7.85 12.86 -13.91
N TRP A 36 -8.23 12.78 -15.18
CA TRP A 36 -9.49 12.16 -15.61
C TRP A 36 -9.61 10.67 -15.20
N ARG A 37 -8.49 9.95 -15.06
CA ARG A 37 -8.46 8.53 -14.69
C ARG A 37 -8.69 8.32 -13.19
N TRP A 38 -8.06 9.15 -12.36
CA TRP A 38 -7.97 8.93 -10.91
C TRP A 38 -8.76 9.94 -10.08
N HIS A 39 -9.46 10.87 -10.74
CA HIS A 39 -10.27 11.85 -10.03
C HIS A 39 -11.24 11.19 -9.06
N GLY A 40 -11.20 11.63 -7.80
CA GLY A 40 -12.05 11.09 -6.73
C GLY A 40 -11.59 9.74 -6.13
N VAL A 41 -10.53 9.12 -6.65
CA VAL A 41 -9.93 7.92 -6.07
C VAL A 41 -8.92 8.30 -4.99
N PRO A 42 -9.11 7.90 -3.74
CA PRO A 42 -8.13 8.13 -2.69
C PRO A 42 -6.99 7.12 -2.79
N PHE A 43 -5.76 7.59 -2.60
CA PHE A 43 -4.56 6.76 -2.48
C PHE A 43 -4.07 6.84 -1.05
N PHE A 44 -3.89 5.69 -0.41
CA PHE A 44 -3.36 5.58 0.94
C PHE A 44 -2.01 4.88 0.86
N ILE A 45 -0.99 5.51 1.41
CA ILE A 45 0.37 4.97 1.47
C ILE A 45 0.74 4.83 2.93
N ARG A 46 1.29 3.67 3.29
CA ARG A 46 1.86 3.41 4.61
C ARG A 46 3.19 2.72 4.42
N ALA A 47 4.22 3.24 5.05
CA ALA A 47 5.55 2.63 5.09
C ALA A 47 6.18 2.86 6.46
N GLY A 48 6.96 1.90 6.96
CA GLY A 48 7.60 2.03 8.26
C GLY A 48 8.66 0.99 8.53
N LYS A 49 9.45 1.25 9.57
CA LYS A 49 10.42 0.32 10.15
C LYS A 49 9.80 -0.35 11.37
N SER A 50 10.36 -1.50 11.78
CA SER A 50 9.88 -2.27 12.94
C SER A 50 8.37 -2.55 12.93
N LEU A 51 7.78 -2.67 11.73
CA LEU A 51 6.41 -3.16 11.55
C LEU A 51 6.35 -4.67 11.80
N PRO A 52 5.15 -5.25 12.04
CA PRO A 52 5.02 -6.68 12.31
C PRO A 52 5.56 -7.58 11.20
N GLU A 53 5.42 -7.14 9.95
CA GLU A 53 5.81 -7.93 8.78
C GLU A 53 6.58 -7.07 7.78
N ARG A 54 7.55 -7.71 7.10
CA ARG A 54 8.25 -7.13 5.96
C ARG A 54 7.51 -7.50 4.69
N VAL A 55 6.72 -6.58 4.18
CA VAL A 55 5.91 -6.80 3.00
C VAL A 55 5.76 -5.52 2.20
N THR A 56 5.74 -5.65 0.88
CA THR A 56 5.38 -4.56 -0.03
C THR A 56 4.26 -5.05 -0.95
N GLU A 57 3.13 -4.39 -0.87
CA GLU A 57 1.96 -4.72 -1.71
C GLU A 57 1.23 -3.45 -2.17
N VAL A 58 0.52 -3.59 -3.27
CA VAL A 58 -0.48 -2.62 -3.72
C VAL A 58 -1.84 -3.27 -3.67
N ARG A 59 -2.77 -2.69 -2.92
CA ARG A 59 -4.14 -3.18 -2.82
C ARG A 59 -5.11 -2.23 -3.52
N VAL A 60 -5.86 -2.76 -4.45
CA VAL A 60 -6.92 -2.04 -5.16
C VAL A 60 -8.26 -2.54 -4.65
N VAL A 61 -9.02 -1.66 -3.99
CA VAL A 61 -10.38 -1.95 -3.53
C VAL A 61 -11.36 -1.37 -4.51
N PHE A 62 -12.12 -2.21 -5.18
CA PHE A 62 -13.11 -1.77 -6.16
C PHE A 62 -14.36 -1.20 -5.50
N HIS A 63 -15.12 -0.42 -6.24
CA HIS A 63 -16.42 0.03 -5.76
C HIS A 63 -17.33 -1.15 -5.43
N ARG A 64 -18.16 -0.98 -4.41
CA ARG A 64 -19.18 -1.98 -4.11
C ARG A 64 -20.13 -2.11 -5.30
N PRO A 65 -20.48 -3.34 -5.69
CA PRO A 65 -21.49 -3.52 -6.72
C PRO A 65 -22.82 -2.95 -6.25
N PRO A 66 -23.65 -2.42 -7.19
CA PRO A 66 -24.99 -1.95 -6.83
C PRO A 66 -25.83 -3.10 -6.28
N PRO A 67 -26.72 -2.83 -5.32
CA PRO A 67 -27.64 -3.85 -4.83
C PRO A 67 -28.53 -4.36 -5.97
N LEU A 68 -28.52 -5.66 -6.22
CA LEU A 68 -29.38 -6.27 -7.21
C LEU A 68 -30.76 -6.55 -6.57
N PRO A 69 -31.87 -6.07 -7.16
CA PRO A 69 -33.20 -6.17 -6.55
C PRO A 69 -33.67 -7.60 -6.29
N LEU A 70 -33.10 -8.59 -6.98
CA LEU A 70 -33.56 -9.99 -6.97
C LEU A 70 -32.69 -10.95 -6.15
N THR A 71 -31.65 -10.48 -5.49
CA THR A 71 -30.62 -11.39 -4.94
C THR A 71 -30.33 -11.24 -3.45
N ALA A 72 -30.92 -10.30 -2.77
CA ALA A 72 -30.52 -10.08 -1.39
C ALA A 72 -31.68 -10.22 -0.42
N SER A 73 -31.50 -10.99 0.64
CA SER A 73 -32.00 -10.57 1.95
C SER A 73 -31.68 -9.07 2.07
N ARG A 74 -32.66 -8.25 2.39
CA ARG A 74 -32.56 -6.75 2.39
C ARG A 74 -31.40 -6.17 3.21
N ASN A 75 -30.60 -6.99 3.88
CA ASN A 75 -29.57 -6.61 4.83
C ASN A 75 -28.14 -7.04 4.44
N GLU A 76 -27.92 -7.78 3.36
CA GLU A 76 -26.59 -8.22 2.95
C GLU A 76 -26.12 -7.47 1.70
N HIS A 77 -25.31 -6.45 1.90
CA HIS A 77 -24.58 -5.82 0.79
C HIS A 77 -23.34 -6.65 0.48
N PRO A 78 -23.08 -7.02 -0.78
CA PRO A 78 -21.85 -7.69 -1.13
C PRO A 78 -20.65 -6.81 -0.80
N ARG A 79 -19.56 -7.43 -0.36
CA ARG A 79 -18.30 -6.74 -0.14
C ARG A 79 -17.75 -6.24 -1.48
N SER A 80 -16.84 -5.29 -1.43
CA SER A 80 -16.05 -4.90 -2.60
C SER A 80 -15.20 -6.06 -3.09
N ASN A 81 -14.99 -6.15 -4.38
CA ASN A 81 -13.91 -6.97 -4.92
C ASN A 81 -12.58 -6.29 -4.61
N GLU A 82 -11.53 -7.07 -4.49
CA GLU A 82 -10.19 -6.57 -4.19
C GLU A 82 -9.16 -7.25 -5.07
N MET A 83 -8.14 -6.50 -5.48
CA MET A 83 -6.93 -7.03 -6.11
C MET A 83 -5.75 -6.64 -5.24
N VAL A 84 -4.89 -7.60 -4.95
CA VAL A 84 -3.62 -7.39 -4.24
C VAL A 84 -2.50 -7.76 -5.19
N ILE A 85 -1.59 -6.83 -5.43
CA ILE A 85 -0.35 -7.06 -6.17
C ILE A 85 0.75 -7.11 -5.12
N ARG A 86 1.34 -8.28 -4.94
CA ARG A 86 2.46 -8.52 -4.04
C ARG A 86 3.75 -8.21 -4.77
N ILE A 87 4.65 -7.49 -4.12
CA ILE A 87 5.93 -7.07 -4.68
C ILE A 87 7.09 -7.75 -3.97
N ASP A 88 7.07 -7.77 -2.62
CA ASP A 88 8.11 -8.35 -1.78
C ASP A 88 7.45 -8.94 -0.51
N PRO A 89 7.83 -10.12 0.00
CA PRO A 89 8.92 -11.00 -0.45
C PRO A 89 8.54 -11.96 -1.59
N SER A 90 7.28 -12.26 -1.80
CA SER A 90 6.79 -13.25 -2.79
C SER A 90 5.98 -12.53 -3.86
N PRO A 91 6.59 -12.17 -5.01
CA PRO A 91 5.89 -11.47 -6.09
C PRO A 91 4.72 -12.28 -6.63
N GLY A 92 3.57 -11.64 -6.78
CA GLY A 92 2.37 -12.32 -7.23
C GLY A 92 1.17 -11.40 -7.30
N ALA A 93 0.01 -11.95 -7.61
CA ALA A 93 -1.25 -11.22 -7.59
C ALA A 93 -2.38 -12.10 -7.05
N SER A 94 -3.23 -11.51 -6.23
CA SER A 94 -4.42 -12.17 -5.68
C SER A 94 -5.65 -11.36 -6.04
N LEU A 95 -6.69 -12.03 -6.50
CA LEU A 95 -7.97 -11.41 -6.84
C LEU A 95 -9.08 -12.02 -5.99
N GLN A 96 -9.69 -11.22 -5.14
CA GLN A 96 -10.86 -11.59 -4.37
C GLN A 96 -12.10 -11.09 -5.08
N LEU A 97 -12.96 -12.01 -5.47
CA LEU A 97 -14.24 -11.75 -6.11
C LEU A 97 -15.40 -12.18 -5.21
N VAL A 98 -16.47 -11.42 -5.23
CA VAL A 98 -17.72 -11.81 -4.61
C VAL A 98 -18.63 -12.38 -5.67
N ALA A 99 -19.02 -13.64 -5.52
CA ALA A 99 -19.90 -14.34 -6.44
C ALA A 99 -21.15 -14.84 -5.72
N LYS A 100 -22.23 -14.99 -6.48
CA LYS A 100 -23.44 -15.66 -5.99
C LYS A 100 -23.18 -17.16 -5.83
N ALA A 101 -23.51 -17.73 -4.69
CA ALA A 101 -23.43 -19.16 -4.50
C ALA A 101 -24.47 -19.89 -5.35
N ALA A 102 -24.10 -21.04 -5.93
CA ALA A 102 -25.03 -21.86 -6.70
C ALA A 102 -26.19 -22.34 -5.79
N LYS A 103 -27.40 -22.29 -6.32
CA LYS A 103 -28.64 -22.77 -5.65
C LYS A 103 -28.97 -22.01 -4.34
N SER A 104 -28.40 -20.84 -4.11
CA SER A 104 -28.65 -20.04 -2.91
C SER A 104 -28.73 -18.56 -3.28
N HIS A 105 -29.27 -17.73 -2.39
CA HIS A 105 -29.29 -16.27 -2.52
C HIS A 105 -28.08 -15.63 -1.83
N ASN A 106 -27.20 -16.42 -1.23
CA ASN A 106 -26.03 -15.93 -0.49
C ASN A 106 -24.86 -15.62 -1.42
N TYR A 107 -24.02 -14.70 -1.00
CA TYR A 107 -22.74 -14.41 -1.63
C TYR A 107 -21.64 -15.28 -1.02
N ARG A 108 -20.64 -15.60 -1.83
CA ARG A 108 -19.39 -16.24 -1.40
C ARG A 108 -18.19 -15.50 -1.98
N ASN A 109 -17.09 -15.52 -1.27
CA ASN A 109 -15.81 -15.07 -1.79
C ASN A 109 -15.18 -16.17 -2.64
N ILE A 110 -14.64 -15.77 -3.77
CA ILE A 110 -13.77 -16.59 -4.63
C ILE A 110 -12.40 -15.93 -4.59
N HIS A 111 -11.37 -16.71 -4.40
CA HIS A 111 -9.99 -16.26 -4.42
C HIS A 111 -9.32 -16.88 -5.65
N LEU A 112 -8.57 -16.06 -6.37
CA LEU A 112 -7.67 -16.45 -7.45
C LEU A 112 -6.30 -15.94 -7.06
N ASP A 113 -5.35 -16.84 -6.92
CA ASP A 113 -3.97 -16.54 -6.57
C ASP A 113 -3.06 -16.91 -7.73
N MET A 114 -2.10 -16.03 -8.00
CA MET A 114 -1.06 -16.21 -8.99
C MET A 114 0.27 -15.93 -8.32
N ASP A 115 1.17 -16.87 -8.35
CA ASP A 115 2.54 -16.72 -7.89
C ASP A 115 3.45 -16.57 -9.11
N PHE A 116 4.21 -15.48 -9.18
CA PHE A 116 5.05 -15.23 -10.34
C PHE A 116 6.33 -16.08 -10.33
N ALA A 117 6.76 -16.61 -9.19
CA ALA A 117 7.88 -17.51 -9.11
C ALA A 117 7.59 -18.87 -9.80
N ASP A 118 6.34 -19.35 -9.70
CA ASP A 118 5.91 -20.61 -10.33
C ASP A 118 5.83 -20.49 -11.87
N GLU A 119 5.57 -19.30 -12.38
CA GLU A 119 5.36 -19.05 -13.81
C GLU A 119 6.64 -18.69 -14.58
N GLY A 120 7.69 -18.21 -13.92
CA GLY A 120 8.87 -17.64 -14.59
C GLY A 120 10.23 -18.20 -14.18
N GLY A 121 10.31 -19.04 -13.15
CA GLY A 121 11.60 -19.45 -12.54
C GLY A 121 12.31 -18.29 -11.82
N GLU A 122 13.51 -18.55 -11.32
CA GLU A 122 14.37 -17.50 -10.77
C GLU A 122 14.89 -16.61 -11.90
N GLY A 123 14.29 -15.45 -12.08
CA GLY A 123 14.77 -14.39 -12.98
C GLY A 123 16.02 -13.71 -12.41
N PRO A 124 16.66 -12.82 -13.19
CA PRO A 124 17.77 -12.02 -12.71
C PRO A 124 17.33 -11.15 -11.51
N THR A 125 18.26 -10.92 -10.60
CA THR A 125 17.98 -10.04 -9.47
C THR A 125 17.68 -8.61 -9.95
N PRO A 126 16.92 -7.78 -9.21
CA PRO A 126 16.64 -6.40 -9.60
C PRO A 126 17.88 -5.57 -9.93
N TYR A 127 19.01 -5.81 -9.22
CA TYR A 127 20.27 -5.13 -9.52
C TYR A 127 20.92 -5.60 -10.82
N GLU A 128 20.83 -6.89 -11.14
CA GLU A 128 21.31 -7.43 -12.42
C GLU A 128 20.52 -6.84 -13.59
N GLU A 129 19.20 -6.74 -13.46
CA GLU A 129 18.34 -6.09 -14.46
C GLU A 129 18.71 -4.63 -14.66
N LEU A 130 18.82 -3.85 -13.56
CA LEU A 130 19.17 -2.44 -13.63
C LEU A 130 20.58 -2.22 -14.25
N LEU A 131 21.57 -3.01 -13.85
CA LEU A 131 22.90 -2.92 -14.42
C LEU A 131 22.92 -3.29 -15.91
N SER A 132 22.21 -4.33 -16.30
CA SER A 132 22.08 -4.74 -17.70
C SER A 132 21.40 -3.66 -18.53
N ALA A 133 20.30 -3.08 -18.04
CA ALA A 133 19.59 -1.97 -18.70
C ALA A 133 20.49 -0.74 -18.84
N ALA A 134 21.24 -0.38 -17.79
CA ALA A 134 22.20 0.72 -17.84
C ALA A 134 23.29 0.50 -18.88
N MET A 135 23.84 -0.70 -18.98
CA MET A 135 24.87 -1.05 -19.97
C MET A 135 24.31 -1.07 -21.40
N ALA A 136 23.05 -1.43 -21.57
CA ALA A 136 22.35 -1.39 -22.86
C ALA A 136 21.88 0.01 -23.26
N GLY A 137 21.95 0.99 -22.35
CA GLY A 137 21.40 2.34 -22.56
C GLY A 137 19.87 2.38 -22.51
N ASP A 138 19.25 1.33 -22.00
CA ASP A 138 17.81 1.27 -21.78
C ASP A 138 17.43 2.11 -20.54
N LYS A 139 16.47 3.01 -20.71
CA LYS A 139 16.05 3.96 -19.69
C LYS A 139 14.70 3.64 -19.06
N ASP A 140 14.02 2.59 -19.49
CA ASP A 140 12.64 2.31 -19.08
C ASP A 140 12.50 2.06 -17.58
N ASN A 141 13.55 1.53 -16.96
CA ASN A 141 13.61 1.26 -15.52
C ASN A 141 14.21 2.41 -14.69
N PHE A 142 14.49 3.57 -15.29
CA PHE A 142 15.10 4.70 -14.59
C PHE A 142 14.19 5.92 -14.62
N ALA A 143 14.03 6.54 -13.43
CA ALA A 143 13.38 7.83 -13.35
C ALA A 143 14.26 8.91 -14.02
N ASP A 144 13.70 9.74 -14.87
CA ASP A 144 14.38 10.90 -15.40
C ASP A 144 14.43 12.04 -14.37
N GLN A 145 15.26 13.04 -14.64
CA GLN A 145 15.43 14.18 -13.75
C GLN A 145 14.09 14.90 -13.49
N SER A 146 13.24 15.04 -14.51
CA SER A 146 11.97 15.76 -14.37
C SER A 146 11.01 15.02 -13.44
N ALA A 147 10.97 13.69 -13.52
CA ALA A 147 10.16 12.86 -12.61
C ALA A 147 10.65 12.95 -11.17
N VAL A 148 11.98 12.97 -10.96
CA VAL A 148 12.58 13.12 -9.63
C VAL A 148 12.25 14.49 -9.03
N GLU A 149 12.43 15.57 -9.79
CA GLU A 149 12.11 16.93 -9.35
C GLU A 149 10.62 17.09 -9.02
N GLU A 150 9.75 16.50 -9.85
CA GLU A 150 8.31 16.53 -9.58
C GLU A 150 7.95 15.75 -8.31
N THR A 151 8.60 14.62 -8.07
CA THR A 151 8.42 13.85 -6.83
C THR A 151 8.78 14.71 -5.60
N TRP A 152 9.91 15.41 -5.65
CA TRP A 152 10.30 16.33 -4.59
C TRP A 152 9.29 17.46 -4.42
N ARG A 153 8.83 18.07 -5.50
CA ARG A 153 7.81 19.12 -5.47
C ARG A 153 6.54 18.67 -4.75
N ILE A 154 6.11 17.42 -4.96
CA ILE A 154 4.90 16.84 -4.35
C ILE A 154 5.09 16.67 -2.83
N VAL A 155 6.26 16.23 -2.38
CA VAL A 155 6.49 15.95 -0.96
C VAL A 155 7.05 17.13 -0.17
N GLN A 156 7.60 18.15 -0.84
CA GLN A 156 8.24 19.30 -0.20
C GLN A 156 7.36 19.99 0.86
N PRO A 157 6.05 20.22 0.64
CA PRO A 157 5.21 20.84 1.67
C PRO A 157 5.11 20.03 2.98
N LEU A 158 5.32 18.71 2.91
CA LEU A 158 5.34 17.85 4.10
C LEU A 158 6.68 17.94 4.85
N LEU A 159 7.75 18.29 4.14
CA LEU A 159 9.08 18.51 4.72
C LEU A 159 9.24 19.91 5.29
N ASP A 160 8.60 20.92 4.69
CA ASP A 160 8.68 22.31 5.12
C ASP A 160 7.91 22.56 6.42
N ASP A 161 6.74 21.93 6.59
CA ASP A 161 5.93 22.02 7.80
C ASP A 161 5.49 20.61 8.27
N PRO A 162 6.44 19.81 8.76
CA PRO A 162 6.16 18.44 9.15
C PRO A 162 5.33 18.40 10.45
N PRO A 163 4.28 17.56 10.52
CA PRO A 163 3.57 17.33 11.76
C PRO A 163 4.50 16.72 12.83
N PRO A 164 4.14 16.79 14.11
CA PRO A 164 4.89 16.13 15.18
C PRO A 164 5.08 14.63 14.90
N VAL A 165 6.25 14.12 15.28
CA VAL A 165 6.53 12.68 15.24
C VAL A 165 5.82 11.98 16.40
N ILE A 166 5.06 10.95 16.12
CA ILE A 166 4.28 10.18 17.10
C ILE A 166 5.01 8.88 17.40
N PRO A 167 5.27 8.55 18.67
CA PRO A 167 5.89 7.26 19.02
C PRO A 167 4.94 6.11 18.69
N TYR A 168 5.50 4.96 18.29
CA TYR A 168 4.79 3.71 18.17
C TYR A 168 5.64 2.54 18.65
N ALA A 169 5.01 1.51 19.21
CA ALA A 169 5.70 0.32 19.67
C ALA A 169 6.18 -0.53 18.48
N GLU A 170 7.36 -1.12 18.60
CA GLU A 170 7.86 -2.10 17.64
C GLU A 170 6.89 -3.28 17.51
N GLY A 171 6.80 -3.84 16.32
CA GLY A 171 5.87 -4.94 16.03
C GLY A 171 4.40 -4.50 15.90
N THR A 172 4.13 -3.19 15.84
CA THR A 172 2.79 -2.66 15.56
C THR A 172 2.72 -2.03 14.16
N TRP A 173 1.52 -1.79 13.67
CA TRP A 173 1.30 -1.18 12.34
C TRP A 173 1.44 0.35 12.33
N GLY A 174 2.16 0.90 13.30
CA GLY A 174 2.40 2.33 13.41
C GLY A 174 1.47 3.04 14.40
N PRO A 175 1.51 4.38 14.46
CA PRO A 175 0.69 5.16 15.37
C PRO A 175 -0.81 5.00 15.08
N ALA A 176 -1.64 4.93 16.13
CA ALA A 176 -3.10 4.83 16.01
C ALA A 176 -3.74 6.01 15.25
N GLU A 177 -3.07 7.17 15.27
CA GLU A 177 -3.51 8.37 14.55
C GLU A 177 -3.56 8.14 13.02
N ALA A 178 -2.79 7.18 12.50
CA ALA A 178 -2.81 6.81 11.09
C ALA A 178 -4.16 6.21 10.65
N ASP A 179 -4.93 5.62 11.57
CA ASP A 179 -6.24 5.05 11.28
C ASP A 179 -7.26 6.11 10.86
N ALA A 180 -7.05 7.35 11.27
CA ALA A 180 -7.90 8.46 10.88
C ALA A 180 -7.85 8.75 9.37
N LEU A 181 -6.75 8.40 8.69
CA LEU A 181 -6.59 8.61 7.24
C LEU A 181 -7.55 7.76 6.42
N THR A 182 -7.80 6.54 6.86
CA THR A 182 -8.64 5.55 6.16
C THR A 182 -10.08 5.49 6.70
N ARG A 183 -10.44 6.42 7.60
CA ARG A 183 -11.81 6.50 8.14
C ARG A 183 -12.82 6.73 7.02
N GLY A 184 -13.83 5.86 6.95
CA GLY A 184 -14.84 5.89 5.89
C GLY A 184 -14.46 5.07 4.65
N TYR A 185 -13.27 4.48 4.61
CA TYR A 185 -12.79 3.64 3.50
C TYR A 185 -12.51 2.19 3.90
N GLY A 186 -12.94 1.77 5.08
CA GLY A 186 -12.79 0.39 5.55
C GLY A 186 -11.61 0.16 6.49
N GLY A 187 -10.78 1.17 6.74
CA GLY A 187 -9.57 1.04 7.55
C GLY A 187 -8.35 0.60 6.75
N TRP A 188 -7.23 0.41 7.44
CA TRP A 188 -6.04 -0.22 6.88
C TRP A 188 -6.28 -1.72 6.75
N HIS A 189 -5.99 -2.26 5.59
CA HIS A 189 -5.99 -3.70 5.39
C HIS A 189 -4.70 -4.31 5.97
N LEU A 190 -4.80 -5.51 6.53
CA LEU A 190 -3.62 -6.31 6.83
C LEU A 190 -3.02 -6.81 5.52
N PRO A 191 -1.69 -6.99 5.46
CA PRO A 191 -1.05 -7.55 4.28
C PRO A 191 -1.64 -8.92 3.94
N TRP A 192 -1.60 -9.25 2.66
CA TRP A 192 -1.88 -10.60 2.21
C TRP A 192 -0.69 -11.48 2.61
N LEU A 193 -0.91 -12.34 3.58
CA LEU A 193 0.05 -13.36 4.04
C LEU A 193 -0.53 -14.71 3.62
N ASP A 194 0.31 -15.54 2.98
CA ASP A 194 -0.03 -16.91 2.56
C ASP A 194 -0.23 -17.83 3.76
#